data_0e675419570db9f09dcf6de57c70bcbe
#
_entry.id   0e675419570db9f09dcf6de57c70bcbe
#
_cell.length_a   1.000
_cell.length_b   1.000
_cell.length_c   1.000
_cell.angle_alpha   90.00
_cell.angle_beta   90.00
_cell.angle_gamma   90.00
#
_symmetry.space_group_name_H-M   'P 1'
#
loop_
_entity.id
_entity.type
_entity.pdbx_description
1 polymer ?
#
loop_
_entity_poly.entity_id
_entity_poly.type
_entity_poly.pdbx_seq_one_letter_code
_entity_poly.pdbx_strand_id
1 'polypeptide(L)'
;MLSFEKPGWHSIHAEEHRSAREAVVLFDQSTFGKLVVQGRDAESLLQRMCANDISKADHRVIYSGMLNQRGGYESDLTLMRIDHGSYLLVTGTGQPVRDRDWICKNISQEENVTVTDMTGAFAVISIAGPNSRQLLNRVSPDDFSNSGFPYYTHRIVEIGPAIVRAARLSYVGELGWELYIPSESALPVFDALSEAGDDLGLKLAGIEALSSLRIERGYRAWGHEIGPGETPLEAGLEFAVDFEKPVTFLGKEALLQQKTKGISRRLVMLTVKDSKAFPQGGEPIWWNKLLVGYTTSGTFGHTLDCAVMMGYISCVDTKLKTMLETGFFEVEIACRNFPANVSLNAP
;
A
#
# COMPACT_ATOMS: atom_id res chain seq x y z
N MET A 1 -10.01 11.95 -20.36
CA MET A 1 -10.55 13.21 -19.80
C MET A 1 -11.14 12.87 -18.46
N LEU A 2 -10.70 13.52 -17.39
CA LEU A 2 -11.30 13.36 -16.07
C LEU A 2 -12.72 13.92 -16.10
N SER A 3 -13.68 13.17 -15.59
CA SER A 3 -15.10 13.52 -15.58
C SER A 3 -15.72 12.98 -14.30
N PHE A 4 -16.68 13.71 -13.76
CA PHE A 4 -17.52 13.24 -12.65
C PHE A 4 -18.70 12.38 -13.13
N GLU A 5 -18.68 11.96 -14.39
CA GLU A 5 -19.62 11.01 -14.97
C GLU A 5 -18.96 9.65 -15.14
N LYS A 6 -19.77 8.62 -15.37
CA LYS A 6 -19.30 7.27 -15.65
C LYS A 6 -18.33 7.26 -16.84
N PRO A 7 -17.05 6.89 -16.63
CA PRO A 7 -16.06 6.93 -17.70
C PRO A 7 -16.29 5.83 -18.71
N GLY A 8 -15.86 6.04 -19.97
CA GLY A 8 -16.03 5.08 -21.05
C GLY A 8 -15.31 3.74 -20.84
N TRP A 9 -14.27 3.72 -20.00
CA TRP A 9 -13.50 2.52 -19.64
C TRP A 9 -14.04 1.80 -18.38
N HIS A 10 -15.15 2.26 -17.80
CA HIS A 10 -15.71 1.71 -16.55
C HIS A 10 -16.00 0.20 -16.62
N SER A 11 -16.46 -0.31 -17.77
CA SER A 11 -16.75 -1.75 -17.94
C SER A 11 -15.48 -2.60 -17.93
N ILE A 12 -14.39 -2.11 -18.55
CA ILE A 12 -13.08 -2.79 -18.56
C ILE A 12 -12.51 -2.80 -17.14
N HIS A 13 -12.54 -1.65 -16.46
CA HIS A 13 -12.15 -1.52 -15.08
C HIS A 13 -12.93 -2.48 -14.15
N ALA A 14 -14.25 -2.59 -14.36
CA ALA A 14 -15.10 -3.52 -13.62
C ALA A 14 -14.73 -4.99 -13.85
N GLU A 15 -14.34 -5.35 -15.08
CA GLU A 15 -13.90 -6.71 -15.41
C GLU A 15 -12.57 -7.05 -14.75
N GLU A 16 -11.57 -6.16 -14.84
CA GLU A 16 -10.27 -6.33 -14.19
C GLU A 16 -10.40 -6.44 -12.66
N HIS A 17 -11.20 -5.55 -12.06
CA HIS A 17 -11.47 -5.56 -10.61
C HIS A 17 -12.10 -6.88 -10.17
N ARG A 18 -13.15 -7.35 -10.87
CA ARG A 18 -13.83 -8.62 -10.56
C ARG A 18 -12.91 -9.82 -10.76
N SER A 19 -12.08 -9.82 -11.81
CA SER A 19 -11.12 -10.90 -12.04
C SER A 19 -10.12 -11.03 -10.89
N ALA A 20 -9.71 -9.92 -10.26
CA ALA A 20 -8.88 -9.95 -9.05
C ALA A 20 -9.60 -10.59 -7.85
N ARG A 21 -10.92 -10.43 -7.73
CA ARG A 21 -11.72 -11.01 -6.63
C ARG A 21 -12.12 -12.47 -6.87
N GLU A 22 -12.35 -12.87 -8.13
CA GLU A 22 -12.99 -14.13 -8.49
C GLU A 22 -12.03 -15.14 -9.16
N ALA A 23 -10.94 -14.67 -9.75
CA ALA A 23 -10.00 -15.49 -10.49
C ALA A 23 -8.55 -15.20 -10.15
N VAL A 24 -7.78 -14.63 -11.07
CA VAL A 24 -6.40 -14.19 -10.89
C VAL A 24 -6.05 -13.08 -11.87
N VAL A 25 -5.27 -12.11 -11.41
CA VAL A 25 -4.78 -11.01 -12.23
C VAL A 25 -3.27 -10.84 -12.08
N LEU A 26 -2.64 -10.26 -13.12
CA LEU A 26 -1.28 -9.75 -13.07
C LEU A 26 -1.31 -8.23 -13.15
N PHE A 27 -0.55 -7.59 -12.26
CA PHE A 27 -0.23 -6.17 -12.33
C PHE A 27 1.26 -6.01 -12.62
N ASP A 28 1.60 -5.17 -13.60
CA ASP A 28 2.97 -4.71 -13.78
C ASP A 28 3.27 -3.57 -12.79
N GLN A 29 4.08 -3.88 -11.81
CA GLN A 29 4.56 -2.94 -10.79
C GLN A 29 6.08 -2.69 -10.92
N SER A 30 6.65 -2.93 -12.09
CA SER A 30 8.10 -2.80 -12.35
C SER A 30 8.64 -1.40 -12.10
N THR A 31 7.77 -0.39 -12.06
CA THR A 31 8.12 1.00 -11.74
C THR A 31 8.31 1.28 -10.25
N PHE A 32 7.98 0.36 -9.35
CA PHE A 32 8.28 0.52 -7.93
C PHE A 32 9.77 0.80 -7.72
N GLY A 33 10.09 1.68 -6.77
CA GLY A 33 11.46 1.90 -6.33
C GLY A 33 11.99 0.66 -5.61
N LYS A 34 13.17 0.21 -5.99
CA LYS A 34 13.89 -0.89 -5.35
C LYS A 34 15.26 -0.37 -4.93
N LEU A 35 15.41 -0.11 -3.63
CA LEU A 35 16.65 0.38 -3.05
C LEU A 35 17.32 -0.74 -2.25
N VAL A 36 18.59 -0.98 -2.50
CA VAL A 36 19.40 -1.88 -1.67
C VAL A 36 20.21 -1.03 -0.69
N VAL A 37 19.96 -1.23 0.60
CA VAL A 37 20.72 -0.63 1.71
C VAL A 37 21.59 -1.72 2.31
N GLN A 38 22.92 -1.55 2.24
CA GLN A 38 23.87 -2.57 2.67
C GLN A 38 25.07 -1.98 3.37
N GLY A 39 25.67 -2.77 4.26
CA GLY A 39 26.86 -2.43 5.02
C GLY A 39 26.76 -2.89 6.46
N ARG A 40 27.88 -2.80 7.18
CA ARG A 40 27.96 -3.19 8.59
C ARG A 40 26.90 -2.50 9.45
N ASP A 41 26.59 -1.24 9.15
CA ASP A 41 25.72 -0.39 9.95
C ASP A 41 24.32 -0.21 9.32
N ALA A 42 23.98 -0.98 8.26
CA ALA A 42 22.69 -0.87 7.56
C ALA A 42 21.48 -1.13 8.46
N GLU A 43 21.56 -2.15 9.34
CA GLU A 43 20.47 -2.45 10.26
C GLU A 43 20.26 -1.32 11.27
N SER A 44 21.31 -0.80 11.88
CA SER A 44 21.21 0.28 12.87
C SER A 44 20.66 1.56 12.26
N LEU A 45 21.07 1.91 11.05
CA LEU A 45 20.52 3.03 10.29
C LEU A 45 19.01 2.83 10.04
N LEU A 46 18.62 1.69 9.46
CA LEU A 46 17.23 1.41 9.14
C LEU A 46 16.35 1.33 10.39
N GLN A 47 16.88 0.83 11.51
CA GLN A 47 16.18 0.86 12.80
C GLN A 47 15.91 2.28 13.30
N ARG A 48 16.79 3.25 13.03
CA ARG A 48 16.55 4.65 13.38
C ARG A 48 15.56 5.33 12.44
N MET A 49 15.50 4.89 11.19
CA MET A 49 14.67 5.55 10.17
C MET A 49 13.26 4.97 10.08
N CYS A 50 13.11 3.67 10.23
CA CYS A 50 11.84 2.97 10.13
C CYS A 50 11.09 2.99 11.47
N ALA A 51 9.81 3.26 11.46
CA ALA A 51 8.97 3.26 12.66
C ALA A 51 8.70 1.86 13.21
N ASN A 52 8.69 0.83 12.34
CA ASN A 52 8.54 -0.57 12.74
C ASN A 52 9.89 -1.21 13.11
N ASP A 53 9.86 -2.33 13.81
CA ASP A 53 11.04 -3.12 14.14
C ASP A 53 11.49 -3.96 12.93
N ILE A 54 12.63 -3.58 12.33
CA ILE A 54 13.18 -4.26 11.15
C ILE A 54 14.08 -5.44 11.50
N SER A 55 14.43 -5.66 12.77
CA SER A 55 15.20 -6.83 13.20
C SER A 55 14.48 -8.15 12.92
N LYS A 56 13.14 -8.07 12.80
CA LYS A 56 12.24 -9.19 12.48
C LYS A 56 12.21 -9.53 10.98
N ALA A 57 13.05 -8.89 10.14
CA ALA A 57 13.01 -9.03 8.69
C ALA A 57 13.58 -10.37 8.14
N ASP A 58 14.14 -11.23 9.00
CA ASP A 58 14.57 -12.56 8.58
C ASP A 58 13.40 -13.36 8.00
N HIS A 59 13.47 -13.65 6.69
CA HIS A 59 12.41 -14.27 5.91
C HIS A 59 11.04 -13.57 5.96
N ARG A 60 10.93 -12.40 6.63
CA ARG A 60 9.69 -11.64 6.72
C ARG A 60 9.75 -10.37 5.87
N VAL A 61 8.59 -10.00 5.36
CA VAL A 61 8.37 -8.67 4.80
C VAL A 61 7.92 -7.75 5.93
N ILE A 62 8.58 -6.62 6.13
CA ILE A 62 8.19 -5.62 7.13
C ILE A 62 7.64 -4.39 6.41
N TYR A 63 6.39 -4.04 6.67
CA TYR A 63 5.84 -2.75 6.28
C TYR A 63 6.16 -1.71 7.35
N SER A 64 6.67 -0.56 6.94
CA SER A 64 7.03 0.53 7.83
C SER A 64 6.91 1.90 7.16
N GLY A 65 6.71 2.94 7.96
CA GLY A 65 6.98 4.32 7.57
C GLY A 65 8.40 4.72 7.90
N MET A 66 9.05 5.46 7.02
CA MET A 66 10.14 6.38 7.38
C MET A 66 9.49 7.72 7.73
N LEU A 67 9.68 8.18 8.96
CA LEU A 67 9.01 9.38 9.46
C LEU A 67 9.96 10.56 9.53
N ASN A 68 9.39 11.76 9.54
CA ASN A 68 10.11 12.98 9.89
C ASN A 68 10.04 13.25 11.40
N GLN A 69 10.73 14.29 11.86
CA GLN A 69 10.79 14.67 13.27
C GLN A 69 9.41 15.03 13.88
N ARG A 70 8.43 15.38 13.05
CA ARG A 70 7.05 15.69 13.45
C ARG A 70 6.14 14.46 13.49
N GLY A 71 6.67 13.27 13.13
CA GLY A 71 5.93 12.02 13.06
C GLY A 71 5.16 11.81 11.74
N GLY A 72 5.31 12.71 10.75
CA GLY A 72 4.71 12.56 9.41
C GLY A 72 5.51 11.63 8.51
N TYR A 73 4.85 11.06 7.50
CA TYR A 73 5.46 10.10 6.56
C TYR A 73 6.37 10.79 5.54
N GLU A 74 7.67 10.59 5.63
CA GLU A 74 8.56 10.89 4.51
C GLU A 74 8.41 9.84 3.41
N SER A 75 8.21 8.58 3.78
CA SER A 75 7.92 7.47 2.88
C SER A 75 7.20 6.36 3.62
N ASP A 76 6.47 5.52 2.88
CA ASP A 76 6.10 4.18 3.32
C ASP A 76 6.74 3.15 2.39
N LEU A 77 7.08 2.01 2.95
CA LEU A 77 7.82 0.98 2.23
C LEU A 77 7.61 -0.41 2.82
N THR A 78 7.90 -1.42 1.99
CA THR A 78 8.16 -2.77 2.48
C THR A 78 9.67 -3.03 2.48
N LEU A 79 10.13 -3.77 3.49
CA LEU A 79 11.53 -4.09 3.71
C LEU A 79 11.72 -5.59 3.85
N MET A 80 12.73 -6.11 3.18
CA MET A 80 13.15 -7.52 3.21
C MET A 80 14.64 -7.61 3.47
N ARG A 81 15.07 -8.43 4.43
CA ARG A 81 16.49 -8.77 4.57
C ARG A 81 16.85 -9.76 3.46
N ILE A 82 17.75 -9.37 2.58
CA ILE A 82 18.18 -10.21 1.44
C ILE A 82 19.46 -10.98 1.72
N ASP A 83 20.29 -10.49 2.65
CA ASP A 83 21.48 -11.12 3.16
C ASP A 83 21.89 -10.46 4.48
N HIS A 84 22.92 -10.97 5.16
CA HIS A 84 23.46 -10.38 6.38
C HIS A 84 23.96 -8.94 6.09
N GLY A 85 23.37 -7.97 6.80
CA GLY A 85 23.63 -6.53 6.59
C GLY A 85 23.19 -5.97 5.23
N SER A 86 22.27 -6.64 4.53
CA SER A 86 21.75 -6.20 3.23
C SER A 86 20.22 -6.29 3.18
N TYR A 87 19.57 -5.19 2.83
CA TYR A 87 18.12 -5.02 2.84
C TYR A 87 17.61 -4.49 1.51
N LEU A 88 16.57 -5.12 0.97
CA LEU A 88 15.81 -4.59 -0.17
C LEU A 88 14.62 -3.80 0.38
N LEU A 89 14.57 -2.52 0.04
CA LEU A 89 13.46 -1.61 0.31
C LEU A 89 12.67 -1.43 -0.98
N VAL A 90 11.35 -1.63 -0.90
CA VAL A 90 10.44 -1.42 -2.02
C VAL A 90 9.51 -0.27 -1.69
N THR A 91 9.51 0.76 -2.55
CA THR A 91 8.77 2.01 -2.36
C THR A 91 7.89 2.32 -3.57
N GLY A 92 6.96 3.25 -3.42
CA GLY A 92 6.08 3.66 -4.51
C GLY A 92 6.84 4.26 -5.70
N THR A 93 6.25 4.16 -6.90
CA THR A 93 6.84 4.56 -8.18
C THR A 93 7.41 5.99 -8.20
N GLY A 94 6.78 6.94 -7.53
CA GLY A 94 7.22 8.34 -7.49
C GLY A 94 8.26 8.66 -6.41
N GLN A 95 8.68 7.68 -5.60
CA GLN A 95 9.40 7.91 -4.36
C GLN A 95 10.91 7.61 -4.38
N PRO A 96 11.48 6.74 -5.26
CA PRO A 96 12.82 6.18 -5.06
C PRO A 96 13.93 7.22 -4.95
N VAL A 97 13.88 8.30 -5.73
CA VAL A 97 14.89 9.37 -5.69
C VAL A 97 14.84 10.11 -4.36
N ARG A 98 13.63 10.46 -3.90
CA ARG A 98 13.38 11.11 -2.62
C ARG A 98 13.78 10.22 -1.45
N ASP A 99 13.41 8.96 -1.48
CA ASP A 99 13.68 8.00 -0.42
C ASP A 99 15.17 7.71 -0.30
N ARG A 100 15.86 7.54 -1.43
CA ARG A 100 17.31 7.42 -1.46
C ARG A 100 17.99 8.65 -0.85
N ASP A 101 17.57 9.85 -1.22
CA ASP A 101 18.09 11.11 -0.69
C ASP A 101 17.86 11.21 0.83
N TRP A 102 16.64 10.86 1.29
CA TRP A 102 16.30 10.84 2.70
C TRP A 102 17.16 9.86 3.50
N ILE A 103 17.37 8.64 3.00
CA ILE A 103 18.26 7.67 3.63
C ILE A 103 19.68 8.19 3.67
N CYS A 104 20.23 8.67 2.54
CA CYS A 104 21.60 9.15 2.45
C CYS A 104 21.88 10.34 3.40
N LYS A 105 20.92 11.25 3.58
CA LYS A 105 21.05 12.39 4.51
C LYS A 105 21.11 11.97 5.99
N ASN A 106 20.61 10.79 6.31
CA ASN A 106 20.59 10.27 7.68
C ASN A 106 21.73 9.28 7.98
N ILE A 107 22.63 9.03 7.03
CA ILE A 107 23.88 8.28 7.25
C ILE A 107 24.87 9.20 7.96
N SER A 108 25.41 8.80 9.10
CA SER A 108 26.48 9.53 9.77
C SER A 108 27.84 9.26 9.12
N GLN A 109 28.82 10.15 9.34
CA GLN A 109 30.15 10.01 8.76
C GLN A 109 30.90 8.73 9.21
N GLU A 110 30.54 8.16 10.33
CA GLU A 110 31.16 6.97 10.91
C GLU A 110 30.49 5.66 10.49
N GLU A 111 29.29 5.75 9.87
CA GLU A 111 28.54 4.58 9.45
C GLU A 111 29.00 4.06 8.09
N ASN A 112 29.22 2.75 8.02
CA ASN A 112 29.53 2.06 6.78
C ASN A 112 28.21 1.53 6.17
N VAL A 113 27.57 2.36 5.35
CA VAL A 113 26.34 2.03 4.64
C VAL A 113 26.39 2.55 3.22
N THR A 114 25.94 1.73 2.29
CA THR A 114 25.76 2.09 0.88
C THR A 114 24.28 1.94 0.50
N VAL A 115 23.76 2.90 -0.26
CA VAL A 115 22.40 2.88 -0.80
C VAL A 115 22.46 2.85 -2.31
N THR A 116 22.03 1.76 -2.91
CA THR A 116 22.04 1.53 -4.35
C THR A 116 20.61 1.48 -4.90
N ASP A 117 20.34 2.26 -5.93
CA ASP A 117 19.11 2.18 -6.68
C ASP A 117 19.17 1.00 -7.65
N MET A 118 18.35 -0.01 -7.41
CA MET A 118 18.21 -1.23 -8.20
C MET A 118 16.89 -1.27 -8.98
N THR A 119 16.21 -0.13 -9.13
CA THR A 119 14.89 -0.04 -9.76
C THR A 119 14.88 -0.67 -11.16
N GLY A 120 15.87 -0.39 -11.98
CA GLY A 120 15.98 -0.97 -13.32
C GLY A 120 16.48 -2.41 -13.39
N ALA A 121 17.00 -2.96 -12.28
CA ALA A 121 17.54 -4.33 -12.26
C ALA A 121 16.48 -5.41 -12.09
N PHE A 122 15.29 -5.05 -11.63
CA PHE A 122 14.18 -5.98 -11.37
C PHE A 122 12.88 -5.48 -11.97
N ALA A 123 12.21 -6.32 -12.75
CA ALA A 123 10.78 -6.20 -12.99
C ALA A 123 10.02 -6.68 -11.75
N VAL A 124 8.81 -6.14 -11.54
CA VAL A 124 7.91 -6.59 -10.47
C VAL A 124 6.56 -6.95 -11.08
N ILE A 125 6.19 -8.21 -10.97
CA ILE A 125 4.85 -8.70 -11.33
C ILE A 125 4.12 -9.04 -10.03
N SER A 126 3.01 -8.36 -9.78
CA SER A 126 2.10 -8.74 -8.69
C SER A 126 1.03 -9.68 -9.22
N ILE A 127 0.89 -10.83 -8.58
CA ILE A 127 -0.13 -11.84 -8.85
C ILE A 127 -1.14 -11.76 -7.72
N ALA A 128 -2.42 -11.54 -8.04
CA ALA A 128 -3.46 -11.42 -7.03
C ALA A 128 -4.76 -12.11 -7.44
N GLY A 129 -5.45 -12.69 -6.47
CA GLY A 129 -6.73 -13.37 -6.64
C GLY A 129 -6.74 -14.80 -6.08
N PRO A 130 -7.92 -15.42 -5.93
CA PRO A 130 -8.06 -16.76 -5.32
C PRO A 130 -7.27 -17.84 -6.06
N ASN A 131 -7.09 -17.72 -7.37
CA ASN A 131 -6.37 -18.70 -8.19
C ASN A 131 -4.84 -18.46 -8.25
N SER A 132 -4.31 -17.42 -7.57
CA SER A 132 -2.88 -17.08 -7.59
C SER A 132 -1.97 -18.24 -7.20
N ARG A 133 -2.35 -19.01 -6.16
CA ARG A 133 -1.58 -20.18 -5.72
C ARG A 133 -1.59 -21.30 -6.76
N GLN A 134 -2.74 -21.53 -7.37
CA GLN A 134 -2.86 -22.57 -8.40
C GLN A 134 -1.99 -22.20 -9.60
N LEU A 135 -1.97 -20.94 -10.00
CA LEU A 135 -1.11 -20.44 -11.07
C LEU A 135 0.36 -20.65 -10.75
N LEU A 136 0.82 -20.24 -9.55
CA LEU A 136 2.21 -20.40 -9.13
C LEU A 136 2.65 -21.85 -9.07
N ASN A 137 1.80 -22.76 -8.58
CA ASN A 137 2.09 -24.19 -8.54
C ASN A 137 2.22 -24.85 -9.92
N ARG A 138 1.77 -24.20 -11.01
CA ARG A 138 1.94 -24.69 -12.38
C ARG A 138 3.30 -24.32 -12.98
N VAL A 139 3.87 -23.23 -12.53
CA VAL A 139 5.11 -22.65 -13.08
C VAL A 139 6.31 -22.76 -12.15
N SER A 140 6.14 -23.38 -10.98
CA SER A 140 7.16 -23.47 -9.94
C SER A 140 7.14 -24.85 -9.26
N PRO A 141 8.31 -25.44 -8.96
CA PRO A 141 8.40 -26.62 -8.11
C PRO A 141 8.29 -26.30 -6.61
N ASP A 142 8.30 -25.02 -6.23
CA ASP A 142 8.31 -24.57 -4.85
C ASP A 142 6.93 -24.70 -4.17
N ASP A 143 6.93 -24.82 -2.83
CA ASP A 143 5.70 -24.90 -2.03
C ASP A 143 5.11 -23.52 -1.74
N PHE A 144 3.98 -23.19 -2.35
CA PHE A 144 3.19 -21.97 -2.11
C PHE A 144 2.01 -22.18 -1.15
N SER A 145 1.97 -23.29 -0.40
CA SER A 145 0.99 -23.51 0.66
C SER A 145 1.10 -22.46 1.78
N ASN A 146 0.09 -22.41 2.66
CA ASN A 146 0.13 -21.50 3.81
C ASN A 146 1.26 -21.82 4.78
N SER A 147 1.61 -23.10 4.94
CA SER A 147 2.71 -23.58 5.78
C SER A 147 4.06 -23.38 5.13
N GLY A 148 4.17 -23.67 3.83
CA GLY A 148 5.41 -23.54 3.08
C GLY A 148 5.79 -22.10 2.78
N PHE A 149 4.80 -21.23 2.57
CA PHE A 149 5.02 -19.80 2.30
C PHE A 149 4.03 -18.95 3.12
N PRO A 150 4.31 -18.69 4.40
CA PRO A 150 3.44 -17.90 5.28
C PRO A 150 3.22 -16.46 4.79
N TYR A 151 2.10 -15.85 5.17
CA TYR A 151 1.81 -14.46 4.86
C TYR A 151 2.84 -13.50 5.46
N TYR A 152 3.18 -12.43 4.76
CA TYR A 152 4.25 -11.48 5.10
C TYR A 152 5.63 -12.15 5.23
N THR A 153 5.92 -13.14 4.35
CA THR A 153 7.27 -13.69 4.20
C THR A 153 7.77 -13.53 2.77
N HIS A 154 9.08 -13.63 2.58
CA HIS A 154 9.71 -13.64 1.28
C HIS A 154 10.76 -14.75 1.19
N ARG A 155 11.02 -15.21 0.00
CA ARG A 155 12.08 -16.17 -0.29
C ARG A 155 12.45 -16.18 -1.77
N ILE A 156 13.56 -16.83 -2.09
CA ILE A 156 13.93 -17.15 -3.45
C ILE A 156 13.16 -18.38 -3.90
N VAL A 157 12.60 -18.33 -5.10
CA VAL A 157 11.84 -19.42 -5.73
C VAL A 157 12.19 -19.50 -7.21
N GLU A 158 11.90 -20.64 -7.81
CA GLU A 158 11.98 -20.84 -9.26
C GLU A 158 10.60 -20.55 -9.88
N ILE A 159 10.53 -19.66 -10.87
CA ILE A 159 9.32 -19.40 -11.64
C ILE A 159 9.63 -19.55 -13.14
N GLY A 160 9.06 -20.60 -13.76
CA GLY A 160 9.41 -20.93 -15.14
C GLY A 160 10.93 -21.09 -15.30
N PRO A 161 11.56 -20.30 -16.21
CA PRO A 161 13.00 -20.43 -16.44
C PRO A 161 13.86 -19.58 -15.50
N ALA A 162 13.31 -18.90 -14.48
CA ALA A 162 14.03 -17.90 -13.71
C ALA A 162 14.01 -18.14 -12.20
N ILE A 163 15.10 -17.79 -11.56
CA ILE A 163 15.18 -17.67 -10.10
C ILE A 163 14.79 -16.25 -9.71
N VAL A 164 13.74 -16.11 -8.91
CA VAL A 164 13.15 -14.82 -8.52
C VAL A 164 13.00 -14.72 -7.01
N ARG A 165 12.96 -13.51 -6.48
CA ARG A 165 12.49 -13.29 -5.11
C ARG A 165 10.97 -13.12 -5.13
N ALA A 166 10.28 -13.94 -4.38
CA ALA A 166 8.84 -13.78 -4.17
C ALA A 166 8.57 -13.27 -2.76
N ALA A 167 7.61 -12.37 -2.63
CA ALA A 167 7.08 -11.88 -1.35
C ALA A 167 5.58 -12.15 -1.30
N ARG A 168 5.11 -12.85 -0.26
CA ARG A 168 3.68 -13.13 -0.08
C ARG A 168 2.99 -11.96 0.59
N LEU A 169 2.52 -11.05 -0.23
CA LEU A 169 1.71 -9.89 0.14
C LEU A 169 0.84 -9.48 -1.06
N SER A 170 -0.10 -8.58 -0.82
CA SER A 170 -0.97 -8.06 -1.86
C SER A 170 -1.50 -6.69 -1.46
N TYR A 171 -1.55 -5.77 -2.40
CA TYR A 171 -2.10 -4.43 -2.21
C TYR A 171 -3.58 -4.32 -2.64
N VAL A 172 -4.22 -5.45 -2.91
CA VAL A 172 -5.62 -5.53 -3.36
C VAL A 172 -6.53 -6.27 -2.38
N GLY A 173 -5.97 -6.81 -1.29
CA GLY A 173 -6.72 -7.53 -0.25
C GLY A 173 -7.18 -8.92 -0.64
N GLU A 174 -6.50 -9.53 -1.60
CA GLU A 174 -6.67 -10.92 -1.99
C GLU A 174 -5.39 -11.73 -1.77
N LEU A 175 -5.48 -13.06 -1.90
CA LEU A 175 -4.30 -13.91 -1.94
C LEU A 175 -3.37 -13.44 -3.06
N GLY A 176 -2.08 -13.26 -2.78
CA GLY A 176 -1.17 -12.77 -3.81
C GLY A 176 0.30 -12.83 -3.42
N TRP A 177 1.13 -12.62 -4.41
CA TRP A 177 2.58 -12.51 -4.32
C TRP A 177 3.09 -11.42 -5.25
N GLU A 178 4.13 -10.74 -4.81
CA GLU A 178 4.97 -9.89 -5.65
C GLU A 178 6.23 -10.66 -6.03
N LEU A 179 6.50 -10.77 -7.32
CA LEU A 179 7.67 -11.42 -7.90
C LEU A 179 8.67 -10.37 -8.34
N TYR A 180 9.82 -10.32 -7.70
CA TYR A 180 10.96 -9.47 -8.06
C TYR A 180 11.87 -10.27 -8.99
N ILE A 181 11.76 -10.01 -10.28
CA ILE A 181 12.32 -10.79 -11.37
C ILE A 181 13.52 -10.04 -11.93
N PRO A 182 14.71 -10.66 -12.08
CA PRO A 182 15.79 -10.03 -12.85
C PRO A 182 15.30 -9.56 -14.22
N SER A 183 15.63 -8.32 -14.61
CA SER A 183 15.01 -7.67 -15.78
C SER A 183 15.16 -8.46 -17.07
N GLU A 184 16.28 -9.18 -17.24
CA GLU A 184 16.54 -10.07 -18.40
C GLU A 184 15.60 -11.27 -18.46
N SER A 185 15.01 -11.66 -17.31
CA SER A 185 14.08 -12.79 -17.20
C SER A 185 12.61 -12.37 -17.17
N ALA A 186 12.32 -11.07 -17.25
CA ALA A 186 10.95 -10.54 -17.07
C ALA A 186 9.97 -11.11 -18.11
N LEU A 187 10.34 -11.06 -19.39
CA LEU A 187 9.49 -11.55 -20.47
C LEU A 187 9.26 -13.07 -20.42
N PRO A 188 10.30 -13.93 -20.29
CA PRO A 188 10.10 -15.37 -20.12
C PRO A 188 9.22 -15.76 -18.94
N VAL A 189 9.33 -15.06 -17.81
CA VAL A 189 8.47 -15.30 -16.63
C VAL A 189 7.02 -14.85 -16.90
N PHE A 190 6.84 -13.70 -17.53
CA PHE A 190 5.51 -13.21 -17.92
C PHE A 190 4.81 -14.17 -18.88
N ASP A 191 5.53 -14.68 -19.89
CA ASP A 191 4.99 -15.64 -20.85
C ASP A 191 4.58 -16.95 -20.16
N ALA A 192 5.44 -17.49 -19.28
CA ALA A 192 5.13 -18.70 -18.51
C ALA A 192 3.88 -18.54 -17.63
N LEU A 193 3.75 -17.38 -16.95
CA LEU A 193 2.57 -17.08 -16.13
C LEU A 193 1.32 -16.93 -17.00
N SER A 194 1.43 -16.27 -18.14
CA SER A 194 0.31 -16.03 -19.06
C SER A 194 -0.21 -17.33 -19.64
N GLU A 195 0.68 -18.19 -20.12
CA GLU A 195 0.33 -19.51 -20.69
C GLU A 195 -0.31 -20.42 -19.64
N ALA A 196 0.28 -20.49 -18.44
CA ALA A 196 -0.23 -21.32 -17.34
C ALA A 196 -1.55 -20.79 -16.74
N GLY A 197 -1.89 -19.52 -16.95
CA GLY A 197 -3.06 -18.86 -16.38
C GLY A 197 -4.30 -18.84 -17.29
N ASP A 198 -4.20 -19.23 -18.54
CA ASP A 198 -5.26 -19.08 -19.54
C ASP A 198 -6.60 -19.72 -19.10
N ASP A 199 -6.58 -20.96 -18.65
CA ASP A 199 -7.77 -21.68 -18.15
C ASP A 199 -8.14 -21.35 -16.69
N LEU A 200 -7.32 -20.55 -15.99
CA LEU A 200 -7.60 -20.05 -14.63
C LEU A 200 -8.34 -18.71 -14.62
N GLY A 201 -8.67 -18.17 -15.80
CA GLY A 201 -9.29 -16.86 -15.94
C GLY A 201 -8.33 -15.70 -15.65
N LEU A 202 -7.05 -15.90 -15.97
CA LEU A 202 -6.03 -14.86 -15.81
C LEU A 202 -6.39 -13.63 -16.66
N LYS A 203 -6.29 -12.45 -16.04
CA LYS A 203 -6.39 -11.16 -16.71
C LYS A 203 -5.18 -10.28 -16.37
N LEU A 204 -4.81 -9.43 -17.34
CA LEU A 204 -3.93 -8.30 -17.04
C LEU A 204 -4.80 -7.19 -16.49
N ALA A 205 -4.34 -6.54 -15.40
CA ALA A 205 -5.08 -5.48 -14.77
C ALA A 205 -4.22 -4.22 -14.61
N GLY A 206 -4.84 -3.07 -14.83
CA GLY A 206 -4.20 -1.77 -14.80
C GLY A 206 -4.29 -1.06 -13.45
N ILE A 207 -3.72 0.16 -13.41
CA ILE A 207 -3.62 0.99 -12.21
C ILE A 207 -4.99 1.41 -11.66
N GLU A 208 -6.00 1.57 -12.51
CA GLU A 208 -7.34 1.94 -12.07
C GLU A 208 -8.00 0.80 -11.29
N ALA A 209 -7.84 -0.44 -11.76
CA ALA A 209 -8.30 -1.63 -11.02
C ALA A 209 -7.53 -1.80 -9.71
N LEU A 210 -6.21 -1.62 -9.72
CA LEU A 210 -5.40 -1.63 -8.50
C LEU A 210 -5.91 -0.58 -7.51
N SER A 211 -6.18 0.64 -7.98
CA SER A 211 -6.66 1.74 -7.14
C SER A 211 -8.03 1.45 -6.54
N SER A 212 -9.00 0.95 -7.30
CA SER A 212 -10.32 0.62 -6.76
C SER A 212 -10.25 -0.54 -5.76
N LEU A 213 -9.45 -1.56 -6.03
CA LEU A 213 -9.25 -2.71 -5.15
C LEU A 213 -8.62 -2.29 -3.81
N ARG A 214 -7.57 -1.45 -3.83
CA ARG A 214 -6.88 -0.99 -2.62
C ARG A 214 -7.78 -0.07 -1.78
N ILE A 215 -8.58 0.81 -2.43
CA ILE A 215 -9.49 1.72 -1.72
C ILE A 215 -10.59 0.92 -1.03
N GLU A 216 -11.20 -0.08 -1.66
CA GLU A 216 -12.18 -0.94 -1.00
C GLU A 216 -11.64 -1.61 0.27
N ARG A 217 -10.33 -1.91 0.31
CA ARG A 217 -9.67 -2.51 1.48
C ARG A 217 -9.06 -1.48 2.43
N GLY A 218 -9.23 -0.20 2.13
CA GLY A 218 -8.70 0.87 2.95
C GLY A 218 -7.17 0.92 2.98
N TYR A 219 -6.48 0.42 1.97
CA TYR A 219 -5.02 0.52 1.88
C TYR A 219 -4.62 1.92 1.44
N ARG A 220 -3.73 2.53 2.23
CA ARG A 220 -3.26 3.90 2.03
C ARG A 220 -2.20 3.93 0.94
N ALA A 221 -2.12 5.06 0.26
CA ALA A 221 -1.06 5.34 -0.70
C ALA A 221 -0.35 6.64 -0.31
N TRP A 222 0.98 6.63 -0.40
CA TRP A 222 1.75 7.85 -0.19
C TRP A 222 1.47 8.87 -1.31
N GLY A 223 1.30 10.13 -0.90
CA GLY A 223 0.87 11.19 -1.81
C GLY A 223 -0.66 11.35 -1.90
N HIS A 224 -1.43 10.44 -1.28
CA HIS A 224 -2.89 10.51 -1.16
C HIS A 224 -3.31 10.57 0.32
N GLU A 225 -3.33 9.41 1.00
CA GLU A 225 -3.74 9.30 2.41
C GLU A 225 -2.60 9.62 3.37
N ILE A 226 -1.36 9.41 2.97
CA ILE A 226 -0.19 9.61 3.82
C ILE A 226 0.86 10.45 3.10
N GLY A 227 1.56 11.27 3.88
CA GLY A 227 2.61 12.17 3.42
C GLY A 227 3.26 12.88 4.60
N PRO A 228 4.11 13.90 4.37
CA PRO A 228 4.88 14.57 5.43
C PRO A 228 4.04 15.29 6.49
N GLY A 229 2.77 15.50 6.24
CA GLY A 229 1.80 16.11 7.16
C GLY A 229 0.97 15.11 7.96
N GLU A 230 0.91 13.86 7.54
CA GLU A 230 0.06 12.81 8.14
C GLU A 230 0.88 11.86 9.01
N THR A 231 0.36 11.56 10.20
CA THR A 231 0.99 10.62 11.12
C THR A 231 0.36 9.23 11.03
N PRO A 232 1.07 8.15 11.43
CA PRO A 232 0.50 6.81 11.52
C PRO A 232 -0.76 6.74 12.40
N LEU A 233 -0.83 7.55 13.45
CA LEU A 233 -1.98 7.59 14.36
C LEU A 233 -3.21 8.18 13.67
N GLU A 234 -3.05 9.27 12.93
CA GLU A 234 -4.13 9.89 12.14
C GLU A 234 -4.59 9.00 11.01
N ALA A 235 -3.63 8.35 10.31
CA ALA A 235 -3.89 7.47 9.18
C ALA A 235 -4.43 6.08 9.56
N GLY A 236 -4.42 5.71 10.86
CA GLY A 236 -4.84 4.37 11.30
C GLY A 236 -3.86 3.27 10.93
N LEU A 237 -2.57 3.58 10.91
CA LEU A 237 -1.47 2.67 10.62
C LEU A 237 -0.59 2.44 11.86
N GLU A 238 -1.17 2.51 13.05
CA GLU A 238 -0.44 2.33 14.32
C GLU A 238 0.24 0.95 14.40
N PHE A 239 -0.32 -0.08 13.76
CA PHE A 239 0.27 -1.42 13.69
C PHE A 239 1.65 -1.46 13.00
N ALA A 240 1.97 -0.45 12.17
CA ALA A 240 3.24 -0.32 11.48
C ALA A 240 4.29 0.49 12.29
N VAL A 241 3.98 0.77 13.56
CA VAL A 241 4.86 1.50 14.48
C VAL A 241 5.15 0.62 15.72
N ASP A 242 6.40 0.26 15.93
CA ASP A 242 6.81 -0.45 17.14
C ASP A 242 7.41 0.56 18.15
N PHE A 243 6.56 0.99 19.10
CA PHE A 243 6.99 1.93 20.15
C PHE A 243 7.93 1.29 21.17
N GLU A 244 7.93 -0.04 21.27
CA GLU A 244 8.69 -0.79 22.29
C GLU A 244 10.04 -1.32 21.75
N LYS A 245 10.34 -1.14 20.47
CA LYS A 245 11.62 -1.58 19.93
C LYS A 245 12.80 -0.88 20.65
N PRO A 246 13.94 -1.57 20.79
CA PRO A 246 15.04 -1.08 21.64
C PRO A 246 15.73 0.17 21.11
N VAL A 247 15.66 0.40 19.81
CA VAL A 247 16.26 1.58 19.15
C VAL A 247 15.20 2.63 18.90
N THR A 248 15.46 3.87 19.33
CA THR A 248 14.56 4.98 19.00
C THR A 248 14.56 5.27 17.49
N PHE A 249 13.45 5.81 16.99
CA PHE A 249 13.30 6.16 15.56
C PHE A 249 12.86 7.61 15.38
N LEU A 250 13.11 8.16 14.21
CA LEU A 250 12.69 9.52 13.85
C LEU A 250 11.17 9.68 14.02
N GLY A 251 10.76 10.74 14.74
CA GLY A 251 9.34 11.04 14.97
C GLY A 251 8.71 10.32 16.16
N LYS A 252 9.40 9.36 16.84
CA LYS A 252 8.84 8.63 18.00
C LYS A 252 8.30 9.55 19.08
N GLU A 253 9.06 10.58 19.45
CA GLU A 253 8.65 11.53 20.50
C GLU A 253 7.38 12.30 20.11
N ALA A 254 7.30 12.78 18.87
CA ALA A 254 6.11 13.46 18.34
C ALA A 254 4.88 12.56 18.39
N LEU A 255 5.02 11.29 18.00
CA LEU A 255 3.93 10.32 18.08
C LEU A 255 3.49 10.02 19.51
N LEU A 256 4.43 9.90 20.47
CA LEU A 256 4.11 9.71 21.88
C LEU A 256 3.36 10.91 22.47
N GLN A 257 3.78 12.13 22.11
CA GLN A 257 3.06 13.35 22.48
C GLN A 257 1.64 13.35 21.87
N GLN A 258 1.50 12.96 20.61
CA GLN A 258 0.20 12.87 19.94
C GLN A 258 -0.70 11.80 20.61
N LYS A 259 -0.16 10.64 21.01
CA LYS A 259 -0.92 9.63 21.78
C LYS A 259 -1.46 10.19 23.10
N THR A 260 -0.68 11.02 23.77
CA THR A 260 -1.07 11.63 25.05
C THR A 260 -2.12 12.74 24.88
N LYS A 261 -1.94 13.60 23.87
CA LYS A 261 -2.84 14.74 23.60
C LYS A 261 -4.11 14.35 22.84
N GLY A 262 -4.09 13.22 22.15
CA GLY A 262 -5.10 12.82 21.16
C GLY A 262 -4.81 13.35 19.76
N ILE A 263 -5.48 12.78 18.78
CA ILE A 263 -5.41 13.21 17.37
C ILE A 263 -6.49 14.27 17.10
N SER A 264 -6.17 15.24 16.25
CA SER A 264 -7.10 16.31 15.83
C SER A 264 -7.89 15.96 14.56
N ARG A 265 -7.45 14.96 13.82
CA ARG A 265 -8.11 14.46 12.60
C ARG A 265 -7.90 12.96 12.47
N ARG A 266 -8.78 12.32 11.73
CA ARG A 266 -8.73 10.87 11.51
C ARG A 266 -9.09 10.52 10.08
N LEU A 267 -8.33 9.61 9.49
CA LEU A 267 -8.70 8.98 8.22
C LEU A 267 -9.90 8.06 8.43
N VAL A 268 -10.88 8.22 7.57
CA VAL A 268 -12.12 7.41 7.55
C VAL A 268 -12.36 6.87 6.15
N MET A 269 -13.15 5.80 6.10
CA MET A 269 -13.73 5.25 4.89
C MET A 269 -15.13 5.84 4.69
N LEU A 270 -15.47 6.17 3.45
CA LEU A 270 -16.79 6.68 3.10
C LEU A 270 -17.36 5.87 1.94
N THR A 271 -18.66 5.57 2.00
CA THR A 271 -19.40 4.93 0.90
C THR A 271 -20.65 5.72 0.55
N VAL A 272 -20.93 5.85 -0.74
CA VAL A 272 -22.11 6.52 -1.29
C VAL A 272 -22.81 5.57 -2.25
N LYS A 273 -24.06 5.20 -1.95
CA LYS A 273 -24.83 4.21 -2.72
C LYS A 273 -25.51 4.75 -3.99
N ASP A 274 -25.33 6.04 -4.30
CA ASP A 274 -25.89 6.62 -5.51
C ASP A 274 -25.04 6.26 -6.73
N SER A 275 -25.63 5.67 -7.75
CA SER A 275 -24.97 5.24 -8.99
C SER A 275 -24.43 6.41 -9.85
N LYS A 276 -24.73 7.65 -9.48
CA LYS A 276 -24.24 8.87 -10.13
C LYS A 276 -23.03 9.46 -9.41
N ALA A 277 -22.61 8.87 -8.30
CA ALA A 277 -21.47 9.33 -7.53
C ALA A 277 -20.16 8.74 -8.08
N PHE A 278 -19.35 9.56 -8.75
CA PHE A 278 -18.03 9.19 -9.26
C PHE A 278 -16.96 10.11 -8.66
N PRO A 279 -16.53 9.85 -7.41
CA PRO A 279 -15.52 10.66 -6.72
C PRO A 279 -14.13 10.45 -7.34
N GLN A 280 -13.29 11.48 -7.24
CA GLN A 280 -11.91 11.49 -7.77
C GLN A 280 -10.85 11.69 -6.66
N GLY A 281 -11.29 12.14 -5.48
CA GLY A 281 -10.45 12.65 -4.41
C GLY A 281 -10.48 14.20 -4.35
N GLY A 282 -10.39 14.74 -3.14
CA GLY A 282 -10.50 16.17 -2.89
C GLY A 282 -11.92 16.68 -2.65
N GLU A 283 -12.91 15.81 -2.62
CA GLU A 283 -14.31 16.16 -2.37
C GLU A 283 -14.52 16.62 -0.92
N PRO A 284 -15.28 17.71 -0.68
CA PRO A 284 -15.66 18.14 0.66
C PRO A 284 -16.50 17.10 1.41
N ILE A 285 -16.17 16.89 2.67
CA ILE A 285 -16.92 16.03 3.60
C ILE A 285 -17.68 16.92 4.57
N TRP A 286 -18.98 16.78 4.59
CA TRP A 286 -19.89 17.54 5.44
C TRP A 286 -20.44 16.66 6.55
N TRP A 287 -20.53 17.19 7.77
CA TRP A 287 -21.21 16.58 8.92
C TRP A 287 -22.23 17.57 9.47
N ASN A 288 -23.52 17.24 9.41
CA ASN A 288 -24.60 18.13 9.84
C ASN A 288 -24.47 19.55 9.24
N LYS A 289 -24.15 19.65 7.96
CA LYS A 289 -23.91 20.91 7.19
C LYS A 289 -22.63 21.67 7.59
N LEU A 290 -21.79 21.13 8.44
CA LEU A 290 -20.47 21.68 8.74
C LEU A 290 -19.41 21.00 7.87
N LEU A 291 -18.54 21.75 7.25
CA LEU A 291 -17.38 21.22 6.53
C LEU A 291 -16.40 20.67 7.56
N VAL A 292 -16.16 19.33 7.54
CA VAL A 292 -15.29 18.66 8.50
C VAL A 292 -14.05 18.07 7.88
N GLY A 293 -13.93 18.03 6.56
CA GLY A 293 -12.74 17.50 5.91
C GLY A 293 -12.89 17.34 4.40
N TYR A 294 -11.94 16.58 3.84
CA TYR A 294 -11.87 16.30 2.41
C TYR A 294 -11.49 14.85 2.17
N THR A 295 -11.97 14.29 1.06
CA THR A 295 -11.53 12.98 0.58
C THR A 295 -10.09 13.09 0.07
N THR A 296 -9.34 12.01 0.21
CA THR A 296 -7.95 11.88 -0.31
C THR A 296 -7.92 11.03 -1.57
N SER A 297 -8.77 10.03 -1.62
CA SER A 297 -8.97 9.14 -2.76
C SER A 297 -10.44 8.82 -2.93
N GLY A 298 -10.85 8.60 -4.17
CA GLY A 298 -12.22 8.20 -4.48
C GLY A 298 -12.28 7.37 -5.74
N THR A 299 -13.21 6.41 -5.79
CA THR A 299 -13.44 5.53 -6.94
C THR A 299 -14.82 4.90 -6.87
N PHE A 300 -15.19 4.19 -7.91
CA PHE A 300 -16.31 3.24 -7.86
C PHE A 300 -15.79 1.87 -7.44
N GLY A 301 -16.29 1.34 -6.32
CA GLY A 301 -15.97 0.01 -5.81
C GLY A 301 -16.86 -1.04 -6.45
N HIS A 302 -16.29 -1.87 -7.34
CA HIS A 302 -17.06 -2.83 -8.13
C HIS A 302 -17.49 -4.07 -7.34
N THR A 303 -16.84 -4.38 -6.20
CA THR A 303 -17.31 -5.43 -5.28
C THR A 303 -18.50 -4.94 -4.45
N LEU A 304 -18.47 -3.67 -4.07
CA LEU A 304 -19.48 -3.05 -3.19
C LEU A 304 -20.63 -2.41 -3.97
N ASP A 305 -20.48 -2.29 -5.28
CA ASP A 305 -21.43 -1.65 -6.21
C ASP A 305 -21.83 -0.24 -5.75
N CYS A 306 -20.84 0.53 -5.29
CA CYS A 306 -21.05 1.90 -4.81
C CYS A 306 -19.76 2.72 -4.90
N ALA A 307 -19.89 4.04 -4.78
CA ALA A 307 -18.71 4.90 -4.64
C ALA A 307 -18.03 4.66 -3.29
N VAL A 308 -16.70 4.52 -3.30
CA VAL A 308 -15.85 4.30 -2.11
C VAL A 308 -14.76 5.35 -2.07
N MET A 309 -14.54 5.91 -0.91
CA MET A 309 -13.57 7.00 -0.71
C MET A 309 -12.82 6.80 0.60
N MET A 310 -11.64 7.37 0.68
CA MET A 310 -10.96 7.68 1.93
C MET A 310 -10.84 9.18 2.10
N GLY A 311 -10.81 9.66 3.34
CA GLY A 311 -10.66 11.08 3.61
C GLY A 311 -10.40 11.36 5.08
N TYR A 312 -9.85 12.54 5.35
CA TYR A 312 -9.64 12.99 6.72
C TYR A 312 -10.80 13.84 7.20
N ILE A 313 -11.28 13.55 8.41
CA ILE A 313 -12.25 14.39 9.12
C ILE A 313 -11.61 14.98 10.38
N SER A 314 -11.90 16.25 10.66
CA SER A 314 -11.53 16.93 11.90
C SER A 314 -12.36 16.39 13.06
N CYS A 315 -11.72 16.15 14.20
CA CYS A 315 -12.36 15.70 15.44
C CYS A 315 -11.89 16.52 16.66
N VAL A 316 -11.52 17.77 16.45
CA VAL A 316 -11.00 18.66 17.51
C VAL A 316 -12.11 19.00 18.51
N ASP A 317 -13.28 19.43 18.03
CA ASP A 317 -14.36 19.94 18.85
C ASP A 317 -15.38 18.87 19.24
N THR A 318 -15.40 17.75 18.53
CA THR A 318 -16.34 16.66 18.78
C THR A 318 -15.61 15.33 18.74
N LYS A 319 -15.85 14.49 19.76
CA LYS A 319 -15.25 13.16 19.77
C LYS A 319 -15.66 12.37 18.53
N LEU A 320 -14.67 11.80 17.85
CA LEU A 320 -14.85 11.03 16.62
C LEU A 320 -15.98 9.98 16.76
N LYS A 321 -16.03 9.26 17.89
CA LYS A 321 -17.08 8.28 18.16
C LYS A 321 -18.48 8.90 18.09
N THR A 322 -18.68 10.07 18.70
CA THR A 322 -19.95 10.78 18.66
C THR A 322 -20.31 11.20 17.23
N MET A 323 -19.34 11.70 16.46
CA MET A 323 -19.59 12.06 15.05
C MET A 323 -20.08 10.86 14.23
N LEU A 324 -19.43 9.70 14.40
CA LEU A 324 -19.79 8.47 13.67
C LEU A 324 -21.15 7.89 14.11
N GLU A 325 -21.53 8.02 15.39
CA GLU A 325 -22.77 7.45 15.92
C GLU A 325 -24.02 8.34 15.70
N THR A 326 -23.85 9.67 15.68
CA THR A 326 -25.00 10.59 15.73
C THR A 326 -25.11 11.52 14.53
N GLY A 327 -24.10 11.53 13.64
CA GLY A 327 -23.99 12.50 12.57
C GLY A 327 -24.57 12.04 11.24
N PHE A 328 -25.09 13.01 10.50
CA PHE A 328 -25.43 12.83 9.10
C PHE A 328 -24.27 13.35 8.26
N PHE A 329 -23.62 12.43 7.53
CA PHE A 329 -22.52 12.77 6.63
C PHE A 329 -22.99 12.89 5.19
N GLU A 330 -22.41 13.84 4.49
CA GLU A 330 -22.54 14.01 3.05
C GLU A 330 -21.17 14.22 2.42
N VAL A 331 -21.02 13.80 1.17
CA VAL A 331 -19.85 14.12 0.33
C VAL A 331 -20.34 14.94 -0.85
N GLU A 332 -19.68 16.06 -1.11
CA GLU A 332 -20.02 16.93 -2.23
C GLU A 332 -19.20 16.55 -3.48
N ILE A 333 -19.82 15.89 -4.44
CA ILE A 333 -19.23 15.46 -5.70
C ILE A 333 -19.81 16.30 -6.83
N ALA A 334 -18.99 16.99 -7.59
CA ALA A 334 -19.40 17.84 -8.72
C ALA A 334 -20.53 18.82 -8.33
N CYS A 335 -20.38 19.51 -7.20
CA CYS A 335 -21.36 20.46 -6.65
C CYS A 335 -22.72 19.84 -6.29
N ARG A 336 -22.76 18.53 -5.99
CA ARG A 336 -23.95 17.84 -5.50
C ARG A 336 -23.62 17.09 -4.21
N ASN A 337 -24.47 17.22 -3.22
CA ASN A 337 -24.33 16.50 -1.94
C ASN A 337 -24.95 15.12 -2.04
N PHE A 338 -24.19 14.11 -1.63
CA PHE A 338 -24.63 12.73 -1.55
C PHE A 338 -24.53 12.24 -0.10
N PRO A 339 -25.58 11.64 0.45
CA PRO A 339 -25.50 10.98 1.76
C PRO A 339 -24.41 9.91 1.77
N ALA A 340 -23.55 9.92 2.80
CA ALA A 340 -22.44 9.01 2.92
C ALA A 340 -22.48 8.22 4.24
N ASN A 341 -22.18 6.92 4.16
CA ASN A 341 -21.85 6.13 5.34
C ASN A 341 -20.35 6.29 5.64
N VAL A 342 -20.02 6.48 6.92
CA VAL A 342 -18.65 6.70 7.37
C VAL A 342 -18.23 5.63 8.36
N SER A 343 -17.03 5.08 8.21
CA SER A 343 -16.48 4.01 9.04
C SER A 343 -14.97 4.20 9.23
N LEU A 344 -14.41 3.64 10.32
CA LEU A 344 -12.98 3.53 10.52
C LEU A 344 -12.36 2.31 9.83
N ASN A 345 -13.17 1.34 9.50
CA ASN A 345 -12.76 0.09 8.86
C ASN A 345 -13.22 0.08 7.40
N ALA A 346 -12.54 -0.71 6.60
CA ALA A 346 -12.98 -1.02 5.26
C ALA A 346 -14.41 -1.61 5.28
N PRO A 347 -15.28 -1.24 4.33
CA PRO A 347 -16.66 -1.67 4.26
C PRO A 347 -16.82 -3.16 3.96
#